data_972c02fb08977c4a6eff4e815fe2ec8a
#
_entry.id   972c02fb08977c4a6eff4e815fe2ec8a
#
_cell.length_a   1.000
_cell.length_b   1.000
_cell.length_c   1.000
_cell.angle_alpha   90.00
_cell.angle_beta   90.00
_cell.angle_gamma   90.00
#
_symmetry.space_group_name_H-M   'P 1'
#
loop_
_entity.id
_entity.type
_entity.pdbx_description
1 polymer ?
#
loop_
_entity_poly.entity_id
_entity_poly.type
_entity_poly.pdbx_seq_one_letter_code
_entity_poly.pdbx_strand_id
1 'polypeptide(L)'
;MMSLGCVVRRAVFAALLVSVMACTAGAQEVRVRDLVMTDAAPAVRLMGYGLVTGLNGTGDRVMGTSGSRQTVQSVVNLLRRFDVEVPAEMLRTRNVAAVLVTAEISPYLRPGGHFEVRVSSLGDAQSLRGGVLWMTPLVADAGGKPLAGAQGALVVSVGGVNRQQAQLLTTARVPDGGMLEADMPRPQMTTSNKLLLREPDLVTATRMATAIDSALGAKGIAKVEDPGSIVLAFKDTAGGFADALARVRDVKVRPARAAKLVIDGRDGTVVAGGDLLVGEATVSHAGITLSIGPSSDTTALVRGMRVPTGTPVQKIATALHAMQATASEIGAIFEALRDVGAIIAEVVLR
;
A
#
# COMPACT_ATOMS: atom_id res chain seq x y z
N MET A 1 -48.81 -40.21 31.50
CA MET A 1 -48.71 -39.60 30.12
C MET A 1 -48.27 -38.13 30.19
N MET A 2 -47.13 -37.84 30.79
CA MET A 2 -46.63 -36.43 30.93
C MET A 2 -45.11 -36.36 30.83
N SER A 3 -44.48 -36.85 29.76
CA SER A 3 -43.02 -36.65 29.57
C SER A 3 -42.56 -36.45 28.13
N LEU A 4 -43.43 -36.65 27.14
CA LEU A 4 -43.03 -36.57 25.73
C LEU A 4 -43.00 -35.12 25.20
N GLY A 5 -43.82 -34.21 25.78
CA GLY A 5 -43.86 -32.78 25.35
C GLY A 5 -42.64 -31.95 25.75
N CYS A 6 -41.94 -32.33 26.81
CA CYS A 6 -40.81 -31.56 27.33
C CYS A 6 -39.53 -31.84 26.55
N VAL A 7 -39.33 -33.06 26.03
CA VAL A 7 -38.17 -33.45 25.23
C VAL A 7 -38.22 -32.84 23.83
N VAL A 8 -39.42 -32.85 23.21
CA VAL A 8 -39.60 -32.24 21.88
C VAL A 8 -39.41 -30.72 21.92
N ARG A 9 -39.87 -30.06 22.98
CA ARG A 9 -39.68 -28.61 23.14
C ARG A 9 -38.23 -28.22 23.38
N ARG A 10 -37.45 -29.05 24.07
CA ARG A 10 -35.99 -28.84 24.23
C ARG A 10 -35.20 -29.10 22.94
N ALA A 11 -35.60 -30.10 22.15
CA ALA A 11 -34.96 -30.39 20.85
C ALA A 11 -35.24 -29.31 19.82
N VAL A 12 -36.44 -28.73 19.78
CA VAL A 12 -36.78 -27.59 18.88
C VAL A 12 -36.04 -26.32 19.29
N PHE A 13 -35.91 -26.06 20.61
CA PHE A 13 -35.13 -24.93 21.10
C PHE A 13 -33.61 -25.05 20.83
N ALA A 14 -33.06 -26.25 20.94
CA ALA A 14 -31.68 -26.55 20.60
C ALA A 14 -31.42 -26.43 19.08
N ALA A 15 -32.35 -26.87 18.24
CA ALA A 15 -32.27 -26.75 16.79
C ALA A 15 -32.38 -25.26 16.34
N LEU A 16 -33.21 -24.44 17.03
CA LEU A 16 -33.34 -23.03 16.75
C LEU A 16 -32.08 -22.24 17.19
N LEU A 17 -31.43 -22.64 18.29
CA LEU A 17 -30.18 -22.03 18.75
C LEU A 17 -28.96 -22.36 17.85
N VAL A 18 -28.94 -23.56 17.27
CA VAL A 18 -27.89 -23.95 16.31
C VAL A 18 -28.06 -23.24 14.96
N SER A 19 -29.28 -22.92 14.57
CA SER A 19 -29.56 -22.17 13.33
C SER A 19 -29.15 -20.67 13.39
N VAL A 20 -28.99 -20.09 14.57
CA VAL A 20 -28.61 -18.67 14.75
C VAL A 20 -27.11 -18.49 14.79
N MET A 21 -26.32 -19.56 14.93
CA MET A 21 -24.85 -19.53 14.89
C MET A 21 -24.26 -19.89 13.52
N ALA A 22 -25.02 -19.80 12.43
CA ALA A 22 -24.44 -19.63 11.12
C ALA A 22 -23.82 -18.21 11.06
N CYS A 23 -22.69 -18.05 11.72
CA CYS A 23 -21.83 -16.88 11.64
C CYS A 23 -21.45 -16.72 10.17
N THR A 24 -22.19 -15.91 9.45
CA THR A 24 -21.83 -15.49 8.11
C THR A 24 -20.43 -14.91 8.21
N ALA A 25 -19.44 -15.62 7.72
CA ALA A 25 -18.13 -15.06 7.43
C ALA A 25 -18.38 -13.86 6.52
N GLY A 26 -18.48 -12.67 7.14
CA GLY A 26 -18.86 -11.45 6.47
C GLY A 26 -17.74 -11.04 5.55
N ALA A 27 -17.86 -11.38 4.27
CA ALA A 27 -16.98 -10.78 3.26
C ALA A 27 -17.06 -9.26 3.45
N GLN A 28 -15.93 -8.65 3.75
CA GLN A 28 -15.81 -7.24 4.09
C GLN A 28 -16.39 -6.37 2.98
N GLU A 29 -17.43 -5.60 3.30
CA GLU A 29 -18.00 -4.63 2.38
C GLU A 29 -17.04 -3.46 2.23
N VAL A 30 -16.75 -3.11 0.99
CA VAL A 30 -15.84 -2.00 0.62
C VAL A 30 -16.65 -1.00 -0.18
N ARG A 31 -16.35 0.28 -0.06
CA ARG A 31 -17.04 1.30 -0.85
C ARG A 31 -16.49 1.34 -2.28
N VAL A 32 -17.36 1.66 -3.24
CA VAL A 32 -16.97 1.80 -4.65
C VAL A 32 -15.76 2.72 -4.81
N ARG A 33 -15.70 3.83 -4.07
CA ARG A 33 -14.55 4.77 -4.11
C ARG A 33 -13.19 4.13 -3.81
N ASP A 34 -13.17 3.03 -3.04
CA ASP A 34 -11.93 2.36 -2.65
C ASP A 34 -11.50 1.32 -3.70
N LEU A 35 -12.44 0.88 -4.56
CA LEU A 35 -12.23 -0.09 -5.63
C LEU A 35 -11.93 0.56 -6.99
N VAL A 36 -12.30 1.83 -7.19
CA VAL A 36 -12.10 2.52 -8.45
C VAL A 36 -10.87 3.44 -8.39
N MET A 37 -10.20 3.56 -9.52
CA MET A 37 -9.29 4.68 -9.74
C MET A 37 -10.14 5.91 -9.95
N THR A 38 -9.78 7.00 -9.30
CA THR A 38 -10.38 8.27 -9.66
C THR A 38 -9.86 8.61 -11.05
N ASP A 39 -10.75 8.91 -11.99
CA ASP A 39 -10.42 9.51 -13.28
C ASP A 39 -9.97 10.96 -13.03
N ALA A 40 -9.09 11.11 -12.04
CA ALA A 40 -8.47 12.35 -11.68
C ALA A 40 -7.26 12.51 -12.60
N ALA A 41 -7.09 13.70 -13.12
CA ALA A 41 -5.85 14.07 -13.75
C ALA A 41 -4.65 13.60 -12.92
N PRO A 42 -3.58 13.14 -13.56
CA PRO A 42 -2.42 12.61 -12.85
C PRO A 42 -1.90 13.61 -11.83
N ALA A 43 -1.43 13.09 -10.71
CA ALA A 43 -0.82 13.92 -9.69
C ALA A 43 0.32 14.76 -10.31
N VAL A 44 0.39 16.03 -9.93
CA VAL A 44 1.48 16.91 -10.35
C VAL A 44 2.70 16.59 -9.49
N ARG A 45 3.80 16.25 -10.15
CA ARG A 45 5.07 15.98 -9.49
C ARG A 45 5.86 17.26 -9.39
N LEU A 46 6.32 17.55 -8.18
CA LEU A 46 7.17 18.70 -7.90
C LEU A 46 8.55 18.21 -7.45
N MET A 47 9.58 18.97 -7.84
CA MET A 47 10.95 18.73 -7.42
C MET A 47 11.64 20.03 -7.06
N GLY A 48 12.63 19.95 -6.16
CA GLY A 48 13.43 21.10 -5.77
C GLY A 48 14.77 20.65 -5.20
N TYR A 49 15.75 21.53 -5.32
CA TYR A 49 17.04 21.39 -4.66
C TYR A 49 17.03 22.20 -3.37
N GLY A 50 17.31 21.55 -2.25
CA GLY A 50 17.27 22.17 -0.93
C GLY A 50 18.48 21.89 -0.08
N LEU A 51 18.52 22.54 1.08
CA LEU A 51 19.52 22.33 2.12
C LEU A 51 18.81 21.88 3.40
N VAL A 52 19.39 20.90 4.04
CA VAL A 52 19.00 20.47 5.40
C VAL A 52 20.09 20.89 6.37
N THR A 53 19.70 21.51 7.47
CA THR A 53 20.60 21.99 8.53
C THR A 53 20.31 21.28 9.85
N GLY A 54 21.24 21.37 10.83
CA GLY A 54 21.03 20.79 12.17
C GLY A 54 21.38 19.31 12.27
N LEU A 55 22.20 18.75 11.39
CA LEU A 55 22.49 17.31 11.29
C LEU A 55 23.53 16.77 12.29
N ASN A 56 23.95 17.56 13.27
CA ASN A 56 24.84 17.14 14.35
C ASN A 56 26.05 16.28 13.92
N GLY A 57 26.73 16.69 12.85
CA GLY A 57 27.92 16.01 12.34
C GLY A 57 27.68 14.89 11.34
N THR A 58 26.42 14.56 11.01
CA THR A 58 26.06 13.51 10.05
C THR A 58 25.79 14.03 8.63
N GLY A 59 25.92 15.34 8.39
CA GLY A 59 25.77 15.96 7.08
C GLY A 59 26.92 15.69 6.12
N ASP A 60 26.94 16.42 5.00
CA ASP A 60 27.94 16.23 3.96
C ASP A 60 29.35 16.56 4.45
N ARG A 61 30.33 15.75 4.05
CA ARG A 61 31.74 15.92 4.44
C ARG A 61 32.51 16.71 3.37
N VAL A 62 33.30 17.68 3.79
CA VAL A 62 34.04 18.56 2.88
C VAL A 62 35.24 17.88 2.20
N MET A 63 35.67 16.71 2.62
CA MET A 63 36.89 16.10 2.13
C MET A 63 36.67 15.21 0.90
N GLY A 64 37.04 15.68 -0.26
CA GLY A 64 37.52 14.87 -1.38
C GLY A 64 36.53 14.51 -2.48
N THR A 65 35.24 14.68 -2.35
CA THR A 65 34.25 14.32 -3.38
C THR A 65 33.58 15.55 -4.00
N SER A 66 33.23 15.45 -5.29
CA SER A 66 32.61 16.57 -6.04
C SER A 66 31.29 17.04 -5.43
N GLY A 67 30.55 16.16 -4.72
CA GLY A 67 29.27 16.49 -4.08
C GLY A 67 29.38 17.49 -2.93
N SER A 68 30.43 17.41 -2.13
CA SER A 68 30.63 18.29 -0.97
C SER A 68 30.95 19.75 -1.37
N ARG A 69 31.60 19.94 -2.52
CA ARG A 69 31.86 21.29 -3.05
C ARG A 69 30.56 21.99 -3.42
N GLN A 70 29.60 21.26 -3.94
CA GLN A 70 28.31 21.78 -4.34
C GLN A 70 27.48 22.23 -3.12
N THR A 71 27.52 21.46 -2.03
CA THR A 71 26.89 21.83 -0.75
C THR A 71 27.49 23.11 -0.18
N VAL A 72 28.83 23.22 -0.14
CA VAL A 72 29.53 24.42 0.32
C VAL A 72 29.13 25.61 -0.54
N GLN A 73 29.16 25.47 -1.87
CA GLN A 73 28.80 26.57 -2.79
C GLN A 73 27.34 27.01 -2.60
N SER A 74 26.44 26.07 -2.35
CA SER A 74 25.03 26.37 -2.07
C SER A 74 24.86 27.14 -0.76
N VAL A 75 25.63 26.81 0.28
CA VAL A 75 25.65 27.57 1.54
C VAL A 75 26.22 28.96 1.34
N VAL A 76 27.32 29.12 0.59
CA VAL A 76 27.87 30.42 0.24
C VAL A 76 26.86 31.30 -0.50
N ASN A 77 26.20 30.73 -1.51
CA ASN A 77 25.17 31.41 -2.26
C ASN A 77 23.96 31.82 -1.41
N LEU A 78 23.61 31.00 -0.44
CA LEU A 78 22.55 31.29 0.54
C LEU A 78 22.96 32.46 1.44
N LEU A 79 24.17 32.43 2.01
CA LEU A 79 24.69 33.49 2.88
C LEU A 79 24.81 34.85 2.17
N ARG A 80 25.20 34.84 0.90
CA ARG A 80 25.21 36.07 0.08
C ARG A 80 23.85 36.74 -0.04
N ARG A 81 22.74 35.98 -0.03
CA ARG A 81 21.40 36.57 -0.05
C ARG A 81 21.05 37.30 1.25
N PHE A 82 21.82 37.08 2.31
CA PHE A 82 21.71 37.78 3.59
C PHE A 82 22.83 38.79 3.81
N ASP A 83 23.53 39.20 2.73
CA ASP A 83 24.70 40.11 2.78
C ASP A 83 25.86 39.59 3.63
N VAL A 84 25.98 38.26 3.77
CA VAL A 84 27.07 37.61 4.50
C VAL A 84 28.05 37.02 3.50
N GLU A 85 29.25 37.57 3.38
CA GLU A 85 30.30 37.00 2.55
C GLU A 85 31.25 36.15 3.37
N VAL A 86 31.24 34.83 3.12
CA VAL A 86 32.14 33.87 3.75
C VAL A 86 32.90 33.10 2.68
N PRO A 87 34.24 33.03 2.75
CA PRO A 87 35.04 32.24 1.83
C PRO A 87 34.66 30.75 1.97
N ALA A 88 34.49 30.05 0.84
CA ALA A 88 34.10 28.64 0.80
C ALA A 88 35.03 27.73 1.61
N GLU A 89 36.33 28.12 1.69
CA GLU A 89 37.35 27.35 2.41
C GLU A 89 37.22 27.38 3.92
N MET A 90 36.49 28.37 4.46
CA MET A 90 36.22 28.51 5.90
C MET A 90 34.98 27.74 6.36
N LEU A 91 34.14 27.30 5.41
CA LEU A 91 32.90 26.59 5.73
C LEU A 91 33.15 25.08 5.97
N ARG A 92 32.88 24.64 7.15
CA ARG A 92 32.84 23.21 7.52
C ARG A 92 31.40 22.75 7.64
N THR A 93 30.91 21.94 6.68
CA THR A 93 29.49 21.69 6.50
C THR A 93 28.99 20.36 7.10
N ARG A 94 29.62 19.81 8.11
CA ARG A 94 29.17 18.54 8.75
C ARG A 94 27.74 18.56 9.28
N ASN A 95 27.16 19.75 9.47
CA ASN A 95 25.80 19.93 9.98
C ASN A 95 24.81 20.27 8.87
N VAL A 96 25.24 20.26 7.63
CA VAL A 96 24.41 20.60 6.46
C VAL A 96 24.51 19.49 5.42
N ALA A 97 23.40 19.21 4.74
CA ALA A 97 23.37 18.29 3.61
C ALA A 97 22.59 18.92 2.43
N ALA A 98 23.10 18.69 1.23
CA ALA A 98 22.38 18.97 0.00
C ALA A 98 21.34 17.86 -0.24
N VAL A 99 20.11 18.25 -0.56
CA VAL A 99 19.01 17.30 -0.70
C VAL A 99 18.17 17.58 -1.94
N LEU A 100 17.63 16.50 -2.49
CA LEU A 100 16.54 16.53 -3.45
C LEU A 100 15.23 16.47 -2.67
N VAL A 101 14.36 17.42 -2.93
CA VAL A 101 13.00 17.46 -2.37
C VAL A 101 12.04 17.10 -3.46
N THR A 102 11.14 16.16 -3.20
CA THR A 102 10.12 15.72 -4.15
C THR A 102 8.76 15.69 -3.48
N ALA A 103 7.72 15.99 -4.25
CA ALA A 103 6.34 15.89 -3.78
C ALA A 103 5.41 15.45 -4.92
N GLU A 104 4.32 14.81 -4.55
CA GLU A 104 3.21 14.53 -5.45
C GLU A 104 1.97 15.21 -4.88
N ILE A 105 1.38 16.13 -5.64
CA ILE A 105 0.24 16.92 -5.21
C ILE A 105 -0.96 16.68 -6.12
N SER A 106 -2.15 16.80 -5.55
CA SER A 106 -3.38 16.77 -6.33
C SER A 106 -3.44 17.98 -7.27
N PRO A 107 -3.81 17.81 -8.55
CA PRO A 107 -4.01 18.93 -9.47
C PRO A 107 -5.17 19.86 -9.04
N TYR A 108 -5.99 19.42 -8.09
CA TYR A 108 -7.08 20.23 -7.52
C TYR A 108 -6.67 20.99 -6.26
N LEU A 109 -5.43 20.84 -5.79
CA LEU A 109 -4.95 21.60 -4.64
C LEU A 109 -4.97 23.10 -4.96
N ARG A 110 -5.37 23.90 -3.98
CA ARG A 110 -5.45 25.36 -4.10
C ARG A 110 -4.21 26.02 -3.48
N PRO A 111 -3.83 27.22 -3.91
CA PRO A 111 -2.85 28.03 -3.20
C PRO A 111 -3.18 28.14 -1.71
N GLY A 112 -2.15 27.99 -0.86
CA GLY A 112 -2.28 27.86 0.59
C GLY A 112 -2.51 26.42 1.07
N GLY A 113 -2.75 25.45 0.17
CA GLY A 113 -2.87 24.03 0.55
C GLY A 113 -1.53 23.43 0.91
N HIS A 114 -1.50 22.65 1.99
CA HIS A 114 -0.33 21.95 2.49
C HIS A 114 -0.24 20.53 1.95
N PHE A 115 0.98 20.00 1.86
CA PHE A 115 1.26 18.65 1.42
C PHE A 115 2.57 18.11 2.01
N GLU A 116 2.68 16.79 2.08
CA GLU A 116 3.90 16.11 2.51
C GLU A 116 4.98 16.20 1.42
N VAL A 117 6.22 16.45 1.82
CA VAL A 117 7.38 16.36 0.93
C VAL A 117 8.33 15.27 1.37
N ARG A 118 8.99 14.65 0.41
CA ARG A 118 10.05 13.67 0.62
C ARG A 118 11.40 14.33 0.33
N VAL A 119 12.35 14.01 1.19
CA VAL A 119 13.69 14.59 1.16
C VAL A 119 14.69 13.45 1.07
N SER A 120 15.61 13.51 0.09
CA SER A 120 16.66 12.53 -0.12
C SER A 120 18.00 13.22 -0.24
N SER A 121 19.03 12.71 0.47
CA SER A 121 20.38 13.27 0.38
C SER A 121 20.95 13.09 -1.03
N LEU A 122 21.59 14.13 -1.56
CA LEU A 122 22.34 14.12 -2.83
C LEU A 122 23.83 13.96 -2.61
N GLY A 123 24.31 14.30 -1.41
CA GLY A 123 25.71 14.22 -1.03
C GLY A 123 26.06 12.94 -0.29
N ASP A 124 27.09 13.02 0.53
CA ASP A 124 27.62 11.92 1.35
C ASP A 124 27.15 11.97 2.82
N ALA A 125 26.03 12.66 3.09
CA ALA A 125 25.42 12.69 4.40
C ALA A 125 25.06 11.28 4.87
N GLN A 126 25.43 10.96 6.10
CA GLN A 126 25.20 9.65 6.69
C GLN A 126 23.80 9.53 7.29
N SER A 127 23.22 10.63 7.73
CA SER A 127 21.88 10.66 8.32
C SER A 127 21.28 12.06 8.22
N LEU A 128 19.98 12.10 7.91
CA LEU A 128 19.17 13.32 7.93
C LEU A 128 18.38 13.48 9.23
N ARG A 129 18.59 12.61 10.20
CA ARG A 129 17.86 12.60 11.48
C ARG A 129 18.12 13.89 12.27
N GLY A 130 17.01 14.50 12.74
CA GLY A 130 17.06 15.74 13.53
C GLY A 130 17.29 16.99 12.71
N GLY A 131 17.46 16.86 11.39
CA GLY A 131 17.63 17.99 10.49
C GLY A 131 16.34 18.75 10.24
N VAL A 132 16.51 19.98 9.77
CA VAL A 132 15.43 20.87 9.34
C VAL A 132 15.67 21.24 7.88
N LEU A 133 14.68 21.02 7.03
CA LEU A 133 14.70 21.48 5.64
C LEU A 133 14.55 22.99 5.61
N TRP A 134 15.51 23.66 4.98
CA TRP A 134 15.43 25.08 4.69
C TRP A 134 14.42 25.34 3.58
N MET A 135 13.87 26.60 3.54
CA MET A 135 12.93 27.01 2.49
C MET A 135 13.46 26.64 1.11
N THR A 136 12.74 25.74 0.46
CA THR A 136 13.12 25.14 -0.83
C THR A 136 12.02 25.40 -1.85
N PRO A 137 12.28 26.13 -2.94
CA PRO A 137 11.31 26.28 -4.01
C PRO A 137 11.14 24.95 -4.76
N LEU A 138 9.89 24.60 -5.06
CA LEU A 138 9.53 23.41 -5.81
C LEU A 138 8.96 23.78 -7.18
N VAL A 139 9.45 23.11 -8.22
CA VAL A 139 9.06 23.29 -9.62
C VAL A 139 8.48 21.99 -10.19
N ALA A 140 7.58 22.09 -11.17
CA ALA A 140 7.09 20.92 -11.89
C ALA A 140 8.10 20.43 -12.94
N ASP A 141 8.76 21.38 -13.63
CA ASP A 141 9.74 21.11 -14.66
C ASP A 141 11.05 21.83 -14.35
N ALA A 142 12.17 21.22 -14.75
CA ALA A 142 13.49 21.84 -14.59
C ALA A 142 13.57 23.19 -15.32
N GLY A 143 13.86 24.26 -14.57
CA GLY A 143 13.87 25.63 -15.11
C GLY A 143 12.52 26.33 -15.15
N GLY A 144 11.45 25.68 -14.70
CA GLY A 144 10.13 26.28 -14.53
C GLY A 144 10.06 27.29 -13.40
N LYS A 145 8.96 28.04 -13.34
CA LYS A 145 8.69 28.93 -12.21
C LYS A 145 8.33 28.08 -10.96
N PRO A 146 8.79 28.50 -9.76
CA PRO A 146 8.38 27.86 -8.53
C PRO A 146 6.85 27.90 -8.38
N LEU A 147 6.27 26.74 -8.09
CA LEU A 147 4.83 26.59 -7.84
C LEU A 147 4.55 26.48 -6.34
N ALA A 148 5.49 25.98 -5.57
CA ALA A 148 5.33 25.72 -4.14
C ALA A 148 6.66 25.97 -3.41
N GLY A 149 6.57 26.21 -2.10
CA GLY A 149 7.68 26.22 -1.17
C GLY A 149 7.61 25.03 -0.22
N ALA A 150 8.77 24.52 0.20
CA ALA A 150 8.85 23.44 1.18
C ALA A 150 9.84 23.79 2.30
N GLN A 151 9.44 23.55 3.57
CA GLN A 151 10.31 23.76 4.75
C GLN A 151 9.78 22.91 5.92
N GLY A 152 10.65 22.65 6.90
CA GLY A 152 10.19 22.03 8.15
C GLY A 152 11.13 20.96 8.70
N ALA A 153 10.77 20.45 9.87
CA ALA A 153 11.53 19.40 10.56
C ALA A 153 11.40 18.05 9.84
N LEU A 154 12.52 17.37 9.71
CA LEU A 154 12.60 16.07 9.06
C LEU A 154 12.17 14.93 9.98
N VAL A 155 11.28 14.10 9.48
CA VAL A 155 10.90 12.83 10.12
C VAL A 155 11.55 11.68 9.34
N VAL A 156 12.53 11.06 9.94
CA VAL A 156 13.21 9.87 9.40
C VAL A 156 12.49 8.64 9.89
N SER A 157 12.07 7.76 8.99
CA SER A 157 11.47 6.48 9.36
C SER A 157 12.56 5.56 9.92
N VAL A 158 12.50 5.31 11.22
CA VAL A 158 13.35 4.32 11.87
C VAL A 158 12.72 2.96 11.56
N GLY A 159 13.23 2.27 10.55
CA GLY A 159 12.90 0.85 10.30
C GLY A 159 13.34 0.02 11.50
N GLY A 160 12.57 -1.05 11.79
CA GLY A 160 12.64 -1.87 13.00
C GLY A 160 14.03 -2.30 13.48
N VAL A 161 14.06 -2.98 14.62
CA VAL A 161 15.16 -3.30 15.54
C VAL A 161 16.42 -3.96 14.93
N ASN A 162 16.43 -4.30 13.65
CA ASN A 162 17.56 -4.93 12.98
C ASN A 162 18.53 -3.90 12.37
N ARG A 163 19.81 -3.98 12.79
CA ARG A 163 20.94 -3.15 12.32
C ARG A 163 21.11 -3.08 10.79
N GLN A 164 20.56 -4.00 10.03
CA GLN A 164 20.61 -4.01 8.55
C GLN A 164 19.63 -3.02 7.91
N GLN A 165 18.64 -2.52 8.61
CA GLN A 165 17.70 -1.49 8.14
C GLN A 165 18.16 -0.05 8.40
N ALA A 166 19.38 0.13 8.89
CA ALA A 166 20.01 1.46 9.07
C ALA A 166 20.21 2.23 7.73
N GLN A 167 19.92 1.61 6.59
CA GLN A 167 20.18 2.18 5.26
C GLN A 167 19.19 3.26 4.80
N LEU A 168 18.13 3.55 5.56
CA LEU A 168 17.14 4.56 5.18
C LEU A 168 17.30 5.90 5.92
N LEU A 169 18.44 6.13 6.57
CA LEU A 169 18.70 7.39 7.29
C LEU A 169 18.96 8.59 6.38
N THR A 170 19.21 8.35 5.09
CA THR A 170 19.45 9.38 4.07
C THR A 170 18.19 9.86 3.37
N THR A 171 17.02 9.28 3.74
CA THR A 171 15.72 9.72 3.27
C THR A 171 14.83 10.10 4.45
N ALA A 172 14.04 11.15 4.27
CA ALA A 172 13.14 11.66 5.29
C ALA A 172 11.85 12.21 4.68
N ARG A 173 10.87 12.48 5.53
CA ARG A 173 9.62 13.16 5.15
C ARG A 173 9.46 14.41 5.98
N VAL A 174 8.81 15.42 5.41
CA VAL A 174 8.32 16.60 6.15
C VAL A 174 6.80 16.60 6.00
N PRO A 175 6.07 16.11 7.02
CA PRO A 175 4.61 16.18 7.01
C PRO A 175 4.16 17.64 6.94
N ASP A 176 3.21 17.92 6.05
CA ASP A 176 2.67 19.28 5.81
C ASP A 176 3.72 20.37 5.55
N GLY A 177 4.94 19.97 5.20
CA GLY A 177 6.06 20.89 4.98
C GLY A 177 6.05 21.61 3.65
N GLY A 178 5.29 21.12 2.68
CA GLY A 178 5.08 21.80 1.40
C GLY A 178 3.84 22.67 1.42
N MET A 179 3.90 23.84 0.83
CA MET A 179 2.75 24.74 0.62
C MET A 179 2.68 25.19 -0.83
N LEU A 180 1.53 25.04 -1.45
CA LEU A 180 1.29 25.53 -2.80
C LEU A 180 1.15 27.05 -2.77
N GLU A 181 1.97 27.76 -3.53
CA GLU A 181 1.98 29.23 -3.58
C GLU A 181 1.35 29.77 -4.86
N ALA A 182 1.62 29.11 -5.99
CA ALA A 182 1.10 29.52 -7.28
C ALA A 182 -0.12 28.71 -7.70
N ASP A 183 -1.04 29.35 -8.42
CA ASP A 183 -2.18 28.65 -9.00
C ASP A 183 -1.75 27.79 -10.18
N MET A 184 -2.21 26.54 -10.20
CA MET A 184 -1.92 25.60 -11.27
C MET A 184 -3.10 25.51 -12.24
N PRO A 185 -2.85 25.27 -13.55
CA PRO A 185 -3.92 24.97 -14.48
C PRO A 185 -4.65 23.71 -14.00
N ARG A 186 -5.93 23.84 -13.69
CA ARG A 186 -6.75 22.73 -13.22
C ARG A 186 -7.34 22.00 -14.40
N PRO A 187 -7.23 20.69 -14.41
CA PRO A 187 -7.98 19.89 -15.37
C PRO A 187 -9.46 20.14 -15.09
N GLN A 188 -10.19 20.40 -16.15
CA GLN A 188 -11.66 20.40 -16.04
C GLN A 188 -12.06 19.03 -15.53
N MET A 189 -12.98 19.00 -14.57
CA MET A 189 -13.60 17.77 -14.13
C MET A 189 -14.39 17.26 -15.33
N THR A 190 -13.71 16.47 -16.17
CA THR A 190 -14.34 15.83 -17.30
C THR A 190 -15.47 14.97 -16.74
N THR A 191 -16.64 15.12 -17.31
CA THR A 191 -17.79 14.27 -17.06
C THR A 191 -17.49 12.88 -17.62
N SER A 192 -16.42 12.24 -17.12
CA SER A 192 -16.17 10.86 -17.44
C SER A 192 -17.25 10.03 -16.76
N ASN A 193 -18.18 9.59 -17.57
CA ASN A 193 -19.23 8.67 -17.13
C ASN A 193 -18.67 7.26 -16.87
N LYS A 194 -17.35 7.11 -16.75
CA LYS A 194 -16.70 5.82 -16.56
C LYS A 194 -16.08 5.71 -15.16
N LEU A 195 -16.30 4.57 -14.55
CA LEU A 195 -15.56 4.15 -13.35
C LEU A 195 -14.53 3.12 -13.79
N LEU A 196 -13.25 3.40 -13.52
CA LEU A 196 -12.15 2.48 -13.80
C LEU A 196 -11.82 1.71 -12.53
N LEU A 197 -11.82 0.38 -12.59
CA LEU A 197 -11.44 -0.47 -11.45
C LEU A 197 -9.93 -0.46 -11.28
N ARG A 198 -9.47 -0.44 -10.02
CA ARG A 198 -8.04 -0.58 -9.69
C ARG A 198 -7.50 -1.96 -10.05
N GLU A 199 -8.28 -2.99 -9.79
CA GLU A 199 -8.01 -4.38 -10.14
C GLU A 199 -9.12 -4.83 -11.08
N PRO A 200 -8.84 -5.05 -12.39
CA PRO A 200 -9.84 -5.51 -13.34
C PRO A 200 -10.36 -6.90 -12.96
N ASP A 201 -11.65 -7.00 -12.65
CA ASP A 201 -12.33 -8.26 -12.36
C ASP A 201 -13.81 -8.17 -12.75
N LEU A 202 -14.24 -9.06 -13.64
CA LEU A 202 -15.59 -9.06 -14.19
C LEU A 202 -16.66 -9.29 -13.14
N VAL A 203 -16.39 -10.13 -12.15
CA VAL A 203 -17.35 -10.44 -11.07
C VAL A 203 -17.53 -9.23 -10.16
N THR A 204 -16.45 -8.56 -9.80
CA THR A 204 -16.49 -7.32 -9.02
C THR A 204 -17.19 -6.22 -9.81
N ALA A 205 -16.87 -6.04 -11.10
CA ALA A 205 -17.54 -5.05 -11.96
C ALA A 205 -19.05 -5.27 -12.03
N THR A 206 -19.49 -6.53 -12.19
CA THR A 206 -20.92 -6.89 -12.26
C THR A 206 -21.62 -6.64 -10.91
N ARG A 207 -20.97 -7.01 -9.80
CA ARG A 207 -21.51 -6.74 -8.46
C ARG A 207 -21.61 -5.23 -8.18
N MET A 208 -20.62 -4.47 -8.61
CA MET A 208 -20.62 -3.01 -8.51
C MET A 208 -21.77 -2.40 -9.30
N ALA A 209 -21.94 -2.79 -10.58
CA ALA A 209 -23.02 -2.29 -11.42
C ALA A 209 -24.40 -2.57 -10.80
N THR A 210 -24.63 -3.78 -10.31
CA THR A 210 -25.88 -4.17 -9.64
C THR A 210 -26.11 -3.37 -8.36
N ALA A 211 -25.07 -3.16 -7.55
CA ALA A 211 -25.18 -2.40 -6.30
C ALA A 211 -25.46 -0.91 -6.58
N ILE A 212 -24.84 -0.34 -7.61
CA ILE A 212 -25.06 1.05 -8.04
C ILE A 212 -26.50 1.23 -8.52
N ASP A 213 -26.99 0.35 -9.39
CA ASP A 213 -28.37 0.37 -9.88
C ASP A 213 -29.37 0.28 -8.72
N SER A 214 -29.12 -0.59 -7.76
CA SER A 214 -29.97 -0.73 -6.57
C SER A 214 -29.96 0.52 -5.68
N ALA A 215 -28.81 1.15 -5.49
CA ALA A 215 -28.66 2.33 -4.64
C ALA A 215 -29.28 3.60 -5.27
N LEU A 216 -29.28 3.68 -6.59
CA LEU A 216 -29.89 4.79 -7.33
C LEU A 216 -31.36 4.55 -7.67
N GLY A 217 -31.89 3.36 -7.38
CA GLY A 217 -33.30 3.00 -7.60
C GLY A 217 -33.71 2.89 -9.07
N ALA A 218 -32.76 2.76 -9.99
CA ALA A 218 -33.02 2.65 -11.42
C ALA A 218 -32.08 1.61 -12.07
N LYS A 219 -32.67 0.73 -12.89
CA LYS A 219 -31.89 -0.32 -13.59
C LYS A 219 -31.22 0.25 -14.85
N GLY A 220 -29.98 -0.19 -15.08
CA GLY A 220 -29.22 0.13 -16.27
C GLY A 220 -28.51 1.48 -16.25
N ILE A 221 -28.38 2.10 -15.09
CA ILE A 221 -27.52 3.28 -14.88
C ILE A 221 -26.05 2.87 -14.95
N ALA A 222 -25.69 1.75 -14.35
CA ALA A 222 -24.35 1.23 -14.39
C ALA A 222 -24.27 0.05 -15.35
N LYS A 223 -23.46 0.16 -16.38
CA LYS A 223 -23.26 -0.89 -17.40
C LYS A 223 -21.78 -1.28 -17.43
N VAL A 224 -21.49 -2.55 -17.25
CA VAL A 224 -20.14 -3.10 -17.41
C VAL A 224 -19.77 -3.04 -18.90
N GLU A 225 -18.70 -2.36 -19.24
CA GLU A 225 -18.15 -2.29 -20.60
C GLU A 225 -17.09 -3.37 -20.78
N ASP A 226 -16.21 -3.52 -19.80
CA ASP A 226 -15.15 -4.51 -19.72
C ASP A 226 -14.84 -4.86 -18.24
N PRO A 227 -13.97 -5.85 -17.95
CA PRO A 227 -13.63 -6.21 -16.56
C PRO A 227 -13.05 -5.07 -15.72
N GLY A 228 -12.50 -4.04 -16.35
CA GLY A 228 -11.87 -2.89 -15.69
C GLY A 228 -12.68 -1.62 -15.75
N SER A 229 -13.80 -1.57 -16.48
CA SER A 229 -14.57 -0.35 -16.67
C SER A 229 -16.09 -0.54 -16.57
N ILE A 230 -16.74 0.44 -15.91
CA ILE A 230 -18.19 0.54 -15.79
C ILE A 230 -18.61 1.91 -16.29
N VAL A 231 -19.53 1.95 -17.27
CA VAL A 231 -20.11 3.18 -17.80
C VAL A 231 -21.35 3.54 -16.99
N LEU A 232 -21.43 4.80 -16.57
CA LEU A 232 -22.58 5.36 -15.86
C LEU A 232 -23.44 6.18 -16.82
N ALA A 233 -24.70 5.82 -17.01
CA ALA A 233 -25.68 6.56 -17.81
C ALA A 233 -26.59 7.38 -16.89
N PHE A 234 -26.13 8.55 -16.45
CA PHE A 234 -26.98 9.48 -15.72
C PHE A 234 -27.97 10.17 -16.68
N LYS A 235 -29.26 9.93 -16.51
CA LYS A 235 -30.30 10.79 -17.03
C LYS A 235 -30.48 11.93 -16.04
N ASP A 236 -30.59 13.16 -16.49
CA ASP A 236 -30.74 14.41 -15.72
C ASP A 236 -31.11 14.19 -14.25
N THR A 237 -30.12 14.22 -13.38
CA THR A 237 -30.30 14.02 -11.95
C THR A 237 -30.56 15.38 -11.30
N ALA A 238 -31.67 15.51 -10.59
CA ALA A 238 -31.90 16.62 -9.67
C ALA A 238 -30.75 16.63 -8.63
N GLY A 239 -29.86 17.61 -8.73
CA GLY A 239 -28.66 17.70 -7.88
C GLY A 239 -27.35 17.75 -8.66
N GLY A 240 -27.35 17.44 -9.96
CA GLY A 240 -26.18 17.49 -10.82
C GLY A 240 -25.34 16.22 -10.82
N PHE A 241 -24.44 16.13 -11.80
CA PHE A 241 -23.55 15.00 -11.99
C PHE A 241 -22.63 14.70 -10.78
N ALA A 242 -22.14 15.75 -10.11
CA ALA A 242 -21.25 15.60 -8.97
C ALA A 242 -21.92 14.92 -7.77
N ASP A 243 -23.19 15.25 -7.48
CA ASP A 243 -23.95 14.63 -6.40
C ASP A 243 -24.25 13.16 -6.71
N ALA A 244 -24.69 12.87 -7.93
CA ALA A 244 -24.91 11.49 -8.38
C ALA A 244 -23.64 10.64 -8.29
N LEU A 245 -22.51 11.17 -8.74
CA LEU A 245 -21.22 10.50 -8.66
C LEU A 245 -20.76 10.28 -7.20
N ALA A 246 -20.97 11.26 -6.32
CA ALA A 246 -20.66 11.13 -4.90
C ALA A 246 -21.46 9.99 -4.25
N ARG A 247 -22.75 9.91 -4.55
CA ARG A 247 -23.64 8.82 -4.09
C ARG A 247 -23.18 7.46 -4.60
N VAL A 248 -22.84 7.35 -5.88
CA VAL A 248 -22.30 6.12 -6.48
C VAL A 248 -21.01 5.68 -5.76
N ARG A 249 -20.11 6.61 -5.49
CA ARG A 249 -18.83 6.32 -4.84
C ARG A 249 -18.96 5.86 -3.39
N ASP A 250 -20.08 6.19 -2.73
CA ASP A 250 -20.35 5.76 -1.35
C ASP A 250 -21.07 4.41 -1.24
N VAL A 251 -21.50 3.83 -2.36
CA VAL A 251 -22.16 2.51 -2.42
C VAL A 251 -21.22 1.44 -1.90
N LYS A 252 -21.75 0.54 -1.05
CA LYS A 252 -21.02 -0.60 -0.51
C LYS A 252 -21.15 -1.81 -1.44
N VAL A 253 -20.05 -2.47 -1.70
CA VAL A 253 -19.94 -3.65 -2.58
C VAL A 253 -19.06 -4.69 -1.93
N ARG A 254 -19.34 -5.96 -2.19
CA ARG A 254 -18.47 -7.09 -1.83
C ARG A 254 -17.63 -7.48 -3.05
N PRO A 255 -16.36 -7.06 -3.12
CA PRO A 255 -15.50 -7.44 -4.24
C PRO A 255 -15.25 -8.95 -4.26
N ALA A 256 -15.12 -9.52 -5.45
CA ALA A 256 -14.59 -10.85 -5.60
C ALA A 256 -13.06 -10.73 -5.46
N ARG A 257 -12.52 -11.09 -4.31
CA ARG A 257 -11.07 -11.10 -4.12
C ARG A 257 -10.52 -12.39 -4.66
N ALA A 258 -9.56 -12.32 -5.59
CA ALA A 258 -8.69 -13.44 -5.84
C ALA A 258 -7.96 -13.79 -4.54
N ALA A 259 -7.91 -15.06 -4.21
CA ALA A 259 -7.19 -15.52 -3.05
C ALA A 259 -5.70 -15.24 -3.27
N LYS A 260 -5.07 -14.45 -2.38
CA LYS A 260 -3.64 -14.13 -2.43
C LYS A 260 -2.93 -14.70 -1.22
N LEU A 261 -1.77 -15.27 -1.46
CA LEU A 261 -0.85 -15.74 -0.44
C LEU A 261 0.42 -14.88 -0.51
N VAL A 262 0.65 -14.08 0.50
CA VAL A 262 1.86 -13.25 0.60
C VAL A 262 2.81 -13.90 1.61
N ILE A 263 4.04 -14.14 1.19
CA ILE A 263 5.09 -14.73 2.02
C ILE A 263 6.22 -13.72 2.11
N ASP A 264 6.57 -13.29 3.34
CA ASP A 264 7.76 -12.49 3.56
C ASP A 264 8.98 -13.41 3.65
N GLY A 265 9.89 -13.30 2.67
CA GLY A 265 11.10 -14.11 2.60
C GLY A 265 12.15 -13.80 3.69
N ARG A 266 11.94 -12.76 4.51
CA ARG A 266 12.89 -12.35 5.55
C ARG A 266 12.59 -12.96 6.90
N ASP A 267 11.33 -12.98 7.30
CA ASP A 267 10.88 -13.48 8.60
C ASP A 267 9.97 -14.71 8.50
N GLY A 268 9.61 -15.14 7.29
CA GLY A 268 8.75 -16.28 7.04
C GLY A 268 7.28 -16.02 7.35
N THR A 269 6.87 -14.76 7.52
CA THR A 269 5.47 -14.42 7.75
C THR A 269 4.62 -14.80 6.55
N VAL A 270 3.61 -15.63 6.76
CA VAL A 270 2.66 -16.08 5.74
C VAL A 270 1.31 -15.42 5.98
N VAL A 271 0.87 -14.59 5.05
CA VAL A 271 -0.44 -13.93 5.09
C VAL A 271 -1.30 -14.50 3.97
N ALA A 272 -2.34 -15.25 4.33
CA ALA A 272 -3.31 -15.77 3.37
C ALA A 272 -4.57 -14.89 3.38
N GLY A 273 -4.99 -14.43 2.21
CA GLY A 273 -6.26 -13.72 2.01
C GLY A 273 -7.38 -14.69 1.70
N GLY A 274 -8.46 -14.68 2.50
CA GLY A 274 -9.61 -15.58 2.35
C GLY A 274 -9.41 -16.98 2.95
N ASP A 275 -10.41 -17.86 2.78
CA ASP A 275 -10.37 -19.24 3.25
C ASP A 275 -9.62 -20.12 2.21
N LEU A 276 -8.31 -19.93 2.12
CA LEU A 276 -7.46 -20.73 1.25
C LEU A 276 -7.30 -22.14 1.81
N LEU A 277 -7.90 -23.09 1.11
CA LEU A 277 -7.78 -24.51 1.39
C LEU A 277 -6.78 -25.15 0.43
N VAL A 278 -6.01 -26.11 0.91
CA VAL A 278 -5.04 -26.84 0.10
C VAL A 278 -5.63 -28.16 -0.35
N GLY A 279 -5.52 -28.43 -1.64
CA GLY A 279 -5.90 -29.68 -2.29
C GLY A 279 -4.88 -30.80 -2.05
N GLU A 280 -5.13 -31.97 -2.63
CA GLU A 280 -4.24 -33.13 -2.52
C GLU A 280 -2.92 -32.87 -3.26
N ALA A 281 -1.81 -33.05 -2.55
CA ALA A 281 -0.48 -32.94 -3.10
C ALA A 281 0.57 -33.53 -2.17
N THR A 282 1.69 -33.93 -2.73
CA THR A 282 2.91 -34.26 -1.96
C THR A 282 4.05 -33.44 -2.49
N VAL A 283 4.63 -32.63 -1.60
CA VAL A 283 5.80 -31.77 -1.91
C VAL A 283 6.94 -32.17 -1.00
N SER A 284 8.13 -32.37 -1.58
CA SER A 284 9.35 -32.60 -0.83
C SER A 284 10.38 -31.52 -1.20
N HIS A 285 10.83 -30.74 -0.23
CA HIS A 285 11.82 -29.68 -0.40
C HIS A 285 12.79 -29.64 0.79
N ALA A 286 14.09 -29.59 0.53
CA ALA A 286 15.15 -29.47 1.54
C ALA A 286 15.04 -30.51 2.70
N GLY A 287 14.58 -31.73 2.40
CA GLY A 287 14.41 -32.78 3.38
C GLY A 287 13.13 -32.69 4.20
N ILE A 288 12.26 -31.71 3.95
CA ILE A 288 10.91 -31.61 4.51
C ILE A 288 9.94 -32.19 3.48
N THR A 289 9.12 -33.18 3.89
CA THR A 289 8.08 -33.75 3.03
C THR A 289 6.71 -33.42 3.60
N LEU A 290 5.92 -32.69 2.83
CA LEU A 290 4.54 -32.35 3.12
C LEU A 290 3.63 -33.22 2.23
N SER A 291 2.81 -34.07 2.85
CA SER A 291 1.80 -34.88 2.15
C SER A 291 0.40 -34.44 2.58
N ILE A 292 -0.43 -34.06 1.61
CA ILE A 292 -1.80 -33.59 1.80
C ILE A 292 -2.72 -34.57 1.08
N GLY A 293 -3.60 -35.22 1.82
CA GLY A 293 -4.57 -36.17 1.27
C GLY A 293 -4.72 -37.47 2.05
N PRO A 294 -5.66 -38.35 1.63
CA PRO A 294 -5.85 -39.64 2.23
C PRO A 294 -4.73 -40.57 1.74
N SER A 295 -3.64 -40.71 2.45
CA SER A 295 -2.62 -41.70 2.10
C SER A 295 -2.60 -42.87 3.05
N SER A 296 -2.61 -44.06 2.47
CA SER A 296 -2.59 -45.37 3.17
C SER A 296 -1.16 -45.80 3.59
N ASP A 297 -0.12 -45.08 3.17
CA ASP A 297 1.26 -45.46 3.47
C ASP A 297 1.70 -45.02 4.85
N THR A 298 2.01 -46.00 5.68
CA THR A 298 2.40 -45.86 7.09
C THR A 298 3.92 -45.65 7.26
N THR A 299 4.65 -45.28 6.20
CA THR A 299 6.08 -45.00 6.30
C THR A 299 6.31 -43.77 7.14
N ALA A 300 7.02 -43.91 8.26
CA ALA A 300 7.38 -42.81 9.14
C ALA A 300 8.31 -41.85 8.39
N LEU A 301 7.82 -40.67 8.10
CA LEU A 301 8.61 -39.59 7.49
C LEU A 301 9.53 -39.01 8.56
N VAL A 302 10.82 -39.11 8.39
CA VAL A 302 11.85 -38.63 9.34
C VAL A 302 11.76 -37.12 9.58
N ARG A 303 11.30 -36.36 8.57
CA ARG A 303 10.99 -34.93 8.62
C ARG A 303 9.79 -34.65 7.71
N GLY A 304 8.65 -35.25 8.03
CA GLY A 304 7.47 -35.11 7.19
C GLY A 304 6.21 -34.83 7.98
N MET A 305 5.30 -34.11 7.36
CA MET A 305 3.99 -33.80 7.91
C MET A 305 2.88 -34.34 7.00
N ARG A 306 1.87 -34.96 7.60
CA ARG A 306 0.63 -35.33 6.92
C ARG A 306 -0.50 -34.40 7.34
N VAL A 307 -1.22 -33.93 6.36
CA VAL A 307 -2.33 -32.98 6.58
C VAL A 307 -3.53 -33.46 5.78
N PRO A 308 -4.75 -33.42 6.35
CA PRO A 308 -5.96 -33.74 5.60
C PRO A 308 -6.19 -32.78 4.43
N THR A 309 -6.81 -33.26 3.36
CA THR A 309 -7.31 -32.44 2.27
C THR A 309 -8.25 -31.34 2.81
N GLY A 310 -8.18 -30.14 2.25
CA GLY A 310 -9.00 -29.03 2.69
C GLY A 310 -8.51 -28.34 3.97
N THR A 311 -7.25 -28.57 4.36
CA THR A 311 -6.65 -27.85 5.48
C THR A 311 -6.33 -26.39 5.06
N PRO A 312 -6.64 -25.40 5.92
CA PRO A 312 -6.28 -24.00 5.66
C PRO A 312 -4.77 -23.82 5.56
N VAL A 313 -4.33 -22.99 4.60
CA VAL A 313 -2.92 -22.65 4.36
C VAL A 313 -2.21 -22.19 5.63
N GLN A 314 -2.89 -21.42 6.50
CA GLN A 314 -2.30 -20.92 7.76
C GLN A 314 -1.90 -22.06 8.71
N LYS A 315 -2.67 -23.15 8.78
CA LYS A 315 -2.30 -24.30 9.61
C LYS A 315 -1.06 -24.99 9.09
N ILE A 316 -0.92 -25.07 7.77
CA ILE A 316 0.27 -25.63 7.12
C ILE A 316 1.48 -24.73 7.38
N ALA A 317 1.35 -23.42 7.23
CA ALA A 317 2.41 -22.47 7.54
C ALA A 317 2.86 -22.59 9.01
N THR A 318 1.93 -22.62 9.95
CA THR A 318 2.23 -22.79 11.38
C THR A 318 2.98 -24.10 11.66
N ALA A 319 2.60 -25.17 11.01
CA ALA A 319 3.23 -26.47 11.19
C ALA A 319 4.64 -26.52 10.55
N LEU A 320 4.85 -25.88 9.40
CA LEU A 320 6.18 -25.72 8.80
C LEU A 320 7.11 -24.89 9.71
N HIS A 321 6.60 -23.81 10.31
CA HIS A 321 7.35 -23.05 11.33
C HIS A 321 7.70 -23.90 12.55
N ALA A 322 6.78 -24.75 13.04
CA ALA A 322 7.05 -25.66 14.15
C ALA A 322 8.16 -26.69 13.83
N MET A 323 8.31 -27.04 12.55
CA MET A 323 9.37 -27.91 12.04
C MET A 323 10.70 -27.16 11.79
N GLN A 324 10.78 -25.88 12.17
CA GLN A 324 11.94 -24.99 11.96
C GLN A 324 12.30 -24.81 10.47
N ALA A 325 11.30 -24.83 9.58
CA ALA A 325 11.51 -24.49 8.19
C ALA A 325 11.87 -23.01 8.07
N THR A 326 12.86 -22.70 7.24
CA THR A 326 13.25 -21.33 6.94
C THR A 326 12.21 -20.63 6.08
N ALA A 327 12.21 -19.29 6.08
CA ALA A 327 11.32 -18.49 5.25
C ALA A 327 11.37 -18.86 3.76
N SER A 328 12.57 -19.11 3.26
CA SER A 328 12.81 -19.53 1.87
C SER A 328 12.23 -20.92 1.58
N GLU A 329 12.36 -21.87 2.50
CA GLU A 329 11.80 -23.22 2.35
C GLU A 329 10.27 -23.20 2.36
N ILE A 330 9.67 -22.39 3.23
CA ILE A 330 8.21 -22.19 3.28
C ILE A 330 7.72 -21.60 1.94
N GLY A 331 8.41 -20.58 1.42
CA GLY A 331 8.12 -19.99 0.13
C GLY A 331 8.14 -21.02 -0.99
N ALA A 332 9.23 -21.79 -1.11
CA ALA A 332 9.39 -22.80 -2.13
C ALA A 332 8.33 -23.92 -2.06
N ILE A 333 7.93 -24.34 -0.85
CA ILE A 333 6.88 -25.33 -0.66
C ILE A 333 5.52 -24.79 -1.15
N PHE A 334 5.18 -23.55 -0.82
CA PHE A 334 3.92 -22.96 -1.28
C PHE A 334 3.90 -22.66 -2.79
N GLU A 335 5.03 -22.27 -3.37
CA GLU A 335 5.15 -22.16 -4.83
C GLU A 335 4.96 -23.52 -5.52
N ALA A 336 5.59 -24.57 -5.01
CA ALA A 336 5.42 -25.92 -5.54
C ALA A 336 3.96 -26.40 -5.44
N LEU A 337 3.28 -26.10 -4.32
CA LEU A 337 1.86 -26.42 -4.15
C LEU A 337 0.96 -25.67 -5.13
N ARG A 338 1.30 -24.41 -5.47
CA ARG A 338 0.61 -23.66 -6.51
C ARG A 338 0.86 -24.27 -7.88
N ASP A 339 2.10 -24.58 -8.21
CA ASP A 339 2.49 -25.08 -9.52
C ASP A 339 1.87 -26.45 -9.84
N VAL A 340 1.66 -27.27 -8.81
CA VAL A 340 0.91 -28.55 -8.91
C VAL A 340 -0.61 -28.32 -8.94
N GLY A 341 -1.09 -27.08 -8.66
CA GLY A 341 -2.53 -26.77 -8.62
C GLY A 341 -3.23 -27.13 -7.33
N ALA A 342 -2.49 -27.52 -6.29
CA ALA A 342 -3.08 -27.80 -4.97
C ALA A 342 -3.52 -26.51 -4.24
N ILE A 343 -2.98 -25.37 -4.62
CA ILE A 343 -3.40 -24.04 -4.14
C ILE A 343 -3.84 -23.22 -5.35
N ILE A 344 -5.09 -22.77 -5.32
CA ILE A 344 -5.63 -21.83 -6.31
C ILE A 344 -5.53 -20.42 -5.76
N ALA A 345 -4.32 -19.87 -5.73
CA ALA A 345 -4.04 -18.52 -5.26
C ALA A 345 -2.81 -17.93 -5.94
N GLU A 346 -2.78 -16.61 -6.04
CA GLU A 346 -1.57 -15.90 -6.42
C GLU A 346 -0.58 -15.91 -5.23
N VAL A 347 0.58 -16.53 -5.41
CA VAL A 347 1.66 -16.52 -4.41
C VAL A 347 2.59 -15.36 -4.71
N VAL A 348 2.75 -14.45 -3.76
CA VAL A 348 3.63 -13.28 -3.86
C VAL A 348 4.71 -13.40 -2.79
N LEU A 349 5.96 -13.52 -3.22
CA LEU A 349 7.14 -13.42 -2.34
C LEU A 349 7.56 -11.95 -2.21
N ARG A 350 7.84 -11.50 -0.98
CA ARG A 350 8.35 -10.17 -0.68
C ARG A 350 9.70 -10.20 0.01
#